data_bf530b978c72da32b0bbdde55c62fcb9
#
_entry.id   bf530b978c72da32b0bbdde55c62fcb9
#
_cell.length_a   1.000
_cell.length_b   1.000
_cell.length_c   1.000
_cell.angle_alpha   90.00
_cell.angle_beta   90.00
_cell.angle_gamma   90.00
#
_symmetry.space_group_name_H-M   'P 1'
#
loop_
_entity.id
_entity.type
_entity.pdbx_description
1 polymer ?
#
loop_
_entity_poly.entity_id
_entity_poly.type
_entity_poly.pdbx_seq_one_letter_code
_entity_poly.pdbx_strand_id
1 'polypeptide(L)'
;MIKVIRSFRRHYTYWSEEKPLEFNNDSYMGNKLIVVNSDKTFQTHLGFGGAFTEAAAVTFAEAPIKIQDEILKAYFSEQGLKYNLGRTTIHSTDFSEKTRTYIQDDDYTLNSFSVAEDEKFIIPLIRKAKENAPDLWLLASPWSPPAFMKTNNEMYYGGKLKKEYYSLWAKYILKYLKAMEERGIKISALSVQNEPAAAQVWESCLYSAEEEKEFSKILYEILHKAGIDVKILIWDHNRDLIGERVHTVLKDIPDYIWGVAYHWYVSEDSENLSLIHELYPNHHLLFTEGCVEYSINGSSDHWKNGEFYGRNIIKDSLNYSEGFIDWNLLLNEEGGPNHVENYCESPLMYNRQTKTLTYNPSYYYLGHFSRYIKPNAKRILIKQTVDPDIFVTAYKNIDGSIIIIIQNEGWIKQYTMIVDGKSINLSIPDRSITTYIIE
;
A
#
# COMPACT_ATOMS: atom_id res chain seq x y z
N MET A 1 13.98 -5.32 -28.98
CA MET A 1 14.42 -6.41 -28.06
C MET A 1 13.52 -6.36 -26.82
N ILE A 2 13.19 -7.50 -26.23
CA ILE A 2 12.34 -7.58 -25.00
C ILE A 2 13.21 -8.16 -23.91
N LYS A 3 13.52 -7.39 -22.87
CA LYS A 3 14.18 -7.90 -21.67
C LYS A 3 13.16 -8.65 -20.81
N VAL A 4 13.56 -9.78 -20.24
CA VAL A 4 12.68 -10.68 -19.48
C VAL A 4 13.25 -10.94 -18.09
N ILE A 5 12.51 -10.58 -17.08
CA ILE A 5 12.85 -10.85 -15.67
C ILE A 5 11.79 -11.80 -15.10
N ARG A 6 12.21 -12.88 -14.47
CA ARG A 6 11.30 -13.92 -14.03
C ARG A 6 11.58 -14.39 -12.61
N SER A 7 10.49 -14.64 -11.88
CA SER A 7 10.50 -15.44 -10.65
C SER A 7 9.58 -16.63 -10.81
N PHE A 8 9.99 -17.82 -10.36
CA PHE A 8 9.18 -19.02 -10.47
C PHE A 8 9.41 -19.95 -9.27
N ARG A 9 8.33 -20.65 -8.85
CA ARG A 9 8.32 -21.49 -7.66
C ARG A 9 9.34 -22.62 -7.72
N ARG A 10 9.50 -23.18 -8.90
CA ARG A 10 10.46 -24.27 -9.10
C ARG A 10 11.87 -23.79 -8.76
N HIS A 11 12.48 -24.39 -7.76
CA HIS A 11 13.79 -24.01 -7.20
C HIS A 11 13.83 -22.63 -6.52
N TYR A 12 12.67 -21.98 -6.22
CA TYR A 12 12.62 -20.66 -5.58
C TYR A 12 13.55 -19.64 -6.25
N THR A 13 13.44 -19.57 -7.57
CA THR A 13 14.25 -18.63 -8.36
C THR A 13 13.56 -17.27 -8.37
N TYR A 14 14.33 -16.22 -8.07
CA TYR A 14 13.82 -14.85 -7.99
C TYR A 14 14.61 -13.92 -8.91
N TRP A 15 13.88 -13.06 -9.65
CA TRP A 15 14.39 -12.00 -10.52
C TRP A 15 15.48 -12.48 -11.50
N SER A 16 15.39 -13.71 -11.98
CA SER A 16 16.29 -14.23 -13.01
C SER A 16 16.13 -13.44 -14.29
N GLU A 17 17.24 -12.92 -14.82
CA GLU A 17 17.27 -12.32 -16.15
C GLU A 17 17.38 -13.44 -17.18
N GLU A 18 16.33 -13.62 -17.98
CA GLU A 18 16.25 -14.61 -19.03
C GLU A 18 16.86 -14.09 -20.34
N LYS A 19 17.06 -14.99 -21.31
CA LYS A 19 17.47 -14.58 -22.65
C LYS A 19 16.45 -13.57 -23.21
N PRO A 20 16.92 -12.44 -23.75
CA PRO A 20 16.03 -11.48 -24.39
C PRO A 20 15.24 -12.12 -25.53
N LEU A 21 14.02 -11.63 -25.72
CA LEU A 21 13.14 -12.08 -26.77
C LEU A 21 13.06 -11.02 -27.89
N GLU A 22 12.70 -11.48 -29.09
CA GLU A 22 12.45 -10.63 -30.24
C GLU A 22 11.05 -10.86 -30.79
N PHE A 23 10.41 -9.81 -31.29
CA PHE A 23 9.15 -9.95 -31.96
C PHE A 23 9.35 -10.75 -33.25
N ASN A 24 8.42 -11.66 -33.53
CA ASN A 24 8.42 -12.42 -34.77
C ASN A 24 7.55 -11.69 -35.80
N ASN A 25 7.99 -11.70 -37.08
CA ASN A 25 7.13 -11.26 -38.17
C ASN A 25 6.18 -12.38 -38.66
N ASP A 26 6.24 -13.53 -38.01
CA ASP A 26 5.42 -14.69 -38.35
C ASP A 26 3.99 -14.52 -37.87
N SER A 27 3.07 -14.94 -38.75
CA SER A 27 1.65 -14.90 -38.46
C SER A 27 1.31 -15.69 -37.21
N TYR A 28 0.43 -15.09 -36.38
CA TYR A 28 -0.25 -15.62 -35.26
C TYR A 28 -0.46 -17.16 -35.28
N MET A 29 0.02 -17.87 -34.29
CA MET A 29 -0.04 -19.34 -34.22
C MET A 29 -0.73 -19.89 -32.97
N GLY A 30 -1.31 -19.06 -32.09
CA GLY A 30 -1.87 -19.52 -30.80
C GLY A 30 -3.37 -19.21 -30.65
N ASN A 31 -4.06 -20.09 -29.88
CA ASN A 31 -5.47 -19.92 -29.56
C ASN A 31 -5.70 -18.98 -28.35
N LYS A 32 -4.65 -18.65 -27.59
CA LYS A 32 -4.71 -17.77 -26.42
C LYS A 32 -3.87 -16.51 -26.66
N LEU A 33 -4.47 -15.37 -26.38
CA LEU A 33 -3.92 -14.06 -26.69
C LEU A 33 -3.73 -13.18 -25.48
N ILE A 34 -2.68 -12.37 -25.50
CA ILE A 34 -2.50 -11.16 -24.71
C ILE A 34 -2.25 -10.02 -25.70
N VAL A 35 -3.16 -9.04 -25.74
CA VAL A 35 -3.06 -7.89 -26.65
C VAL A 35 -2.84 -6.63 -25.84
N VAL A 36 -1.76 -5.92 -26.13
CA VAL A 36 -1.36 -4.66 -25.49
C VAL A 36 -1.41 -3.53 -26.53
N ASN A 37 -2.03 -2.41 -26.17
CA ASN A 37 -2.04 -1.18 -26.97
C ASN A 37 -1.53 -0.03 -26.12
N SER A 38 -0.33 0.46 -26.46
CA SER A 38 0.37 1.50 -25.68
C SER A 38 -0.18 2.92 -25.91
N ASP A 39 -0.99 3.13 -26.96
CA ASP A 39 -1.60 4.44 -27.24
C ASP A 39 -2.87 4.68 -26.41
N LYS A 40 -3.49 3.61 -25.90
CA LYS A 40 -4.67 3.73 -25.04
C LYS A 40 -4.27 3.68 -23.58
N THR A 41 -4.23 4.85 -22.95
CA THR A 41 -3.81 5.03 -21.56
C THR A 41 -4.99 5.19 -20.61
N PHE A 42 -4.73 4.92 -19.33
CA PHE A 42 -5.67 5.05 -18.21
C PHE A 42 -5.04 5.85 -17.06
N GLN A 43 -5.24 5.43 -15.81
CA GLN A 43 -4.73 6.15 -14.64
C GLN A 43 -3.20 6.28 -14.65
N THR A 44 -2.74 7.29 -13.90
CA THR A 44 -1.31 7.53 -13.63
C THR A 44 -0.89 6.80 -12.38
N HIS A 45 0.23 6.12 -12.43
CA HIS A 45 0.81 5.42 -11.28
C HIS A 45 1.55 6.38 -10.36
N LEU A 46 1.23 6.35 -9.07
CA LEU A 46 1.88 7.14 -8.02
C LEU A 46 3.16 6.48 -7.49
N GLY A 47 3.13 5.15 -7.31
CA GLY A 47 4.28 4.43 -6.80
C GLY A 47 3.92 3.23 -5.93
N PHE A 48 4.96 2.73 -5.25
CA PHE A 48 4.90 1.62 -4.29
C PHE A 48 5.52 2.02 -2.97
N GLY A 49 5.06 1.40 -1.89
CA GLY A 49 5.55 1.69 -0.56
C GLY A 49 5.19 0.67 0.50
N GLY A 50 5.47 1.02 1.75
CA GLY A 50 5.09 0.24 2.93
C GLY A 50 5.00 1.10 4.18
N ALA A 51 4.47 0.53 5.27
CA ALA A 51 4.17 1.29 6.47
C ALA A 51 5.34 1.31 7.46
N PHE A 52 5.63 2.50 7.95
CA PHE A 52 6.54 2.81 9.04
C PHE A 52 5.81 2.69 10.38
N THR A 53 5.43 1.47 10.74
CA THR A 53 4.80 1.17 12.04
C THR A 53 5.83 1.23 13.17
N GLU A 54 5.35 1.32 14.41
CA GLU A 54 6.26 1.22 15.57
C GLU A 54 6.93 -0.16 15.60
N ALA A 55 6.21 -1.24 15.26
CA ALA A 55 6.76 -2.58 15.13
C ALA A 55 7.93 -2.66 14.14
N ALA A 56 7.75 -2.08 12.95
CA ALA A 56 8.81 -2.03 11.94
C ALA A 56 10.02 -1.23 12.44
N ALA A 57 9.77 -0.11 13.12
CA ALA A 57 10.82 0.80 13.58
C ALA A 57 11.60 0.23 14.78
N VAL A 58 10.95 -0.43 15.72
CA VAL A 58 11.58 -1.13 16.85
C VAL A 58 12.42 -2.29 16.33
N THR A 59 11.86 -3.16 15.49
CA THR A 59 12.57 -4.29 14.90
C THR A 59 13.80 -3.83 14.10
N PHE A 60 13.67 -2.73 13.35
CA PHE A 60 14.79 -2.11 12.65
C PHE A 60 15.89 -1.63 13.60
N ALA A 61 15.52 -0.96 14.70
CA ALA A 61 16.48 -0.43 15.68
C ALA A 61 17.23 -1.54 16.44
N GLU A 62 16.61 -2.70 16.64
CA GLU A 62 17.24 -3.88 17.26
C GLU A 62 18.25 -4.58 16.33
N ALA A 63 18.13 -4.38 15.02
CA ALA A 63 19.02 -5.01 14.04
C ALA A 63 20.41 -4.36 14.05
N PRO A 64 21.51 -5.13 13.84
CA PRO A 64 22.83 -4.57 13.64
C PRO A 64 22.88 -3.59 12.46
N ILE A 65 23.74 -2.58 12.53
CA ILE A 65 23.87 -1.53 11.49
C ILE A 65 23.97 -2.12 10.09
N LYS A 66 24.75 -3.18 9.89
CA LYS A 66 24.85 -3.87 8.58
C LYS A 66 23.50 -4.35 8.05
N ILE A 67 22.66 -4.88 8.93
CA ILE A 67 21.30 -5.34 8.57
C ILE A 67 20.37 -4.16 8.36
N GLN A 68 20.48 -3.08 9.16
CA GLN A 68 19.74 -1.83 8.92
C GLN A 68 20.02 -1.28 7.52
N ASP A 69 21.30 -1.21 7.14
CA ASP A 69 21.72 -0.76 5.79
C ASP A 69 21.17 -1.67 4.69
N GLU A 70 21.16 -2.99 4.93
CA GLU A 70 20.59 -3.96 3.99
C GLU A 70 19.07 -3.74 3.81
N ILE A 71 18.32 -3.55 4.89
CA ILE A 71 16.87 -3.27 4.86
C ILE A 71 16.59 -1.98 4.08
N LEU A 72 17.32 -0.89 4.37
CA LEU A 72 17.14 0.38 3.67
C LEU A 72 17.44 0.26 2.18
N LYS A 73 18.49 -0.45 1.81
CA LYS A 73 18.83 -0.74 0.41
C LYS A 73 17.76 -1.60 -0.26
N ALA A 74 17.27 -2.62 0.43
CA ALA A 74 16.23 -3.52 -0.10
C ALA A 74 14.95 -2.76 -0.48
N TYR A 75 14.53 -1.79 0.32
CA TYR A 75 13.29 -1.04 0.04
C TYR A 75 13.50 0.19 -0.84
N PHE A 76 14.52 1.01 -0.58
CA PHE A 76 14.57 2.38 -1.09
C PHE A 76 15.65 2.63 -2.16
N SER A 77 16.61 1.70 -2.36
CA SER A 77 17.64 1.89 -3.36
C SER A 77 17.22 1.51 -4.78
N GLU A 78 18.02 1.94 -5.78
CA GLU A 78 17.85 1.57 -7.18
C GLU A 78 17.98 0.06 -7.44
N GLN A 79 18.69 -0.68 -6.57
CA GLN A 79 18.83 -2.14 -6.66
C GLN A 79 17.70 -2.89 -5.93
N GLY A 80 17.00 -2.20 -5.03
CA GLY A 80 15.89 -2.74 -4.25
C GLY A 80 14.53 -2.52 -4.89
N LEU A 81 13.50 -2.35 -4.06
CA LEU A 81 12.12 -2.15 -4.49
C LEU A 81 11.84 -0.72 -4.98
N LYS A 82 12.73 0.24 -4.79
CA LYS A 82 12.58 1.65 -5.19
C LYS A 82 11.32 2.31 -4.64
N TYR A 83 10.98 2.00 -3.39
CA TYR A 83 9.80 2.57 -2.76
C TYR A 83 9.88 4.09 -2.67
N ASN A 84 8.81 4.74 -3.10
CA ASN A 84 8.63 6.19 -3.09
C ASN A 84 7.39 6.64 -2.33
N LEU A 85 6.54 5.71 -1.91
CA LEU A 85 5.40 5.92 -1.04
C LEU A 85 5.70 5.35 0.35
N GLY A 86 5.00 5.85 1.36
CA GLY A 86 5.03 5.28 2.70
C GLY A 86 3.78 5.64 3.47
N ARG A 87 3.49 4.86 4.51
CA ARG A 87 2.41 5.12 5.46
C ARG A 87 3.00 5.18 6.86
N THR A 88 2.51 6.09 7.70
CA THR A 88 2.86 6.14 9.12
C THR A 88 1.61 6.31 9.96
N THR A 89 1.68 5.93 11.21
CA THR A 89 0.54 5.95 12.14
C THR A 89 0.50 7.25 12.92
N ILE A 90 -0.70 7.74 13.23
CA ILE A 90 -0.89 8.79 14.22
C ILE A 90 -1.11 8.09 15.56
N HIS A 91 -0.07 8.11 16.41
CA HIS A 91 0.12 7.33 17.65
C HIS A 91 -0.05 5.80 17.49
N SER A 92 -0.52 5.09 18.53
CA SER A 92 -0.49 3.63 18.57
C SER A 92 -1.52 2.95 17.66
N THR A 93 -1.17 1.72 17.30
CA THR A 93 -2.00 0.73 16.60
C THR A 93 -1.72 -0.63 17.26
N ASP A 94 -2.35 -1.70 16.80
CA ASP A 94 -2.02 -3.08 17.17
C ASP A 94 -0.51 -3.39 16.99
N PHE A 95 0.13 -2.86 15.94
CA PHE A 95 1.58 -2.96 15.69
C PHE A 95 2.40 -1.90 16.44
N SER A 96 2.02 -1.63 17.68
CA SER A 96 2.79 -0.86 18.65
C SER A 96 3.16 -1.73 19.86
N GLU A 97 4.13 -1.30 20.64
CA GLU A 97 4.50 -2.00 21.88
C GLU A 97 3.39 -1.89 22.95
N LYS A 98 2.62 -0.81 22.90
CA LYS A 98 1.48 -0.54 23.80
C LYS A 98 0.60 0.56 23.26
N THR A 99 -0.63 0.62 23.77
CA THR A 99 -1.54 1.74 23.51
C THR A 99 -1.00 3.04 24.09
N ARG A 100 -1.04 4.10 23.29
CA ARG A 100 -0.61 5.46 23.67
C ARG A 100 -1.25 6.54 22.81
N THR A 101 -1.24 7.76 23.33
CA THR A 101 -1.59 8.97 22.59
C THR A 101 -0.45 9.99 22.69
N TYR A 102 -0.56 11.13 22.00
CA TYR A 102 0.42 12.23 22.11
C TYR A 102 0.07 13.26 23.19
N ILE A 103 -0.99 13.01 23.97
CA ILE A 103 -1.41 13.88 25.08
C ILE A 103 -1.47 13.07 26.38
N GLN A 104 -1.42 13.77 27.50
CA GLN A 104 -1.74 13.18 28.80
C GLN A 104 -3.25 12.91 28.89
N ASP A 105 -3.63 11.98 29.76
CA ASP A 105 -5.04 11.67 29.99
C ASP A 105 -5.81 12.92 30.38
N ASP A 106 -7.02 13.06 29.83
CA ASP A 106 -7.93 14.19 30.08
C ASP A 106 -7.39 15.59 29.74
N ASP A 107 -6.38 15.68 28.84
CA ASP A 107 -5.96 17.01 28.34
C ASP A 107 -6.90 17.50 27.21
N TYR A 108 -7.96 18.20 27.62
CA TYR A 108 -8.93 18.83 26.71
C TYR A 108 -8.37 20.06 25.96
N THR A 109 -7.14 20.48 26.28
CA THR A 109 -6.52 21.69 25.73
C THR A 109 -5.43 21.40 24.72
N LEU A 110 -4.97 20.14 24.64
CA LEU A 110 -3.82 19.69 23.86
C LEU A 110 -2.49 20.38 24.24
N ASN A 111 -2.37 20.88 25.48
CA ASN A 111 -1.16 21.56 25.95
C ASN A 111 -0.01 20.59 26.23
N SER A 112 -0.33 19.33 26.60
CA SER A 112 0.64 18.27 26.83
C SER A 112 1.07 17.55 25.53
N PHE A 113 0.59 17.98 24.36
CA PHE A 113 0.84 17.29 23.09
C PHE A 113 2.34 17.16 22.80
N SER A 114 2.78 15.92 22.58
CA SER A 114 4.18 15.60 22.27
C SER A 114 4.29 14.31 21.44
N VAL A 115 5.07 14.33 20.40
CA VAL A 115 5.45 13.16 19.58
C VAL A 115 6.78 12.52 20.04
N ALA A 116 7.20 12.77 21.28
CA ALA A 116 8.49 12.31 21.79
C ALA A 116 8.65 10.77 21.76
N GLU A 117 7.56 10.02 21.85
CA GLU A 117 7.61 8.57 21.71
C GLU A 117 8.00 8.14 20.27
N ASP A 118 7.49 8.84 19.25
CA ASP A 118 7.86 8.54 17.86
C ASP A 118 9.32 8.91 17.54
N GLU A 119 9.92 9.84 18.31
CA GLU A 119 11.34 10.18 18.17
C GLU A 119 12.27 9.03 18.56
N LYS A 120 11.78 8.03 19.28
CA LYS A 120 12.60 6.88 19.67
C LYS A 120 12.88 5.95 18.49
N PHE A 121 11.89 5.73 17.62
CA PHE A 121 11.98 4.70 16.58
C PHE A 121 11.40 5.14 15.23
N ILE A 122 10.15 5.58 15.14
CA ILE A 122 9.45 5.86 13.89
C ILE A 122 10.13 6.98 13.10
N ILE A 123 10.35 8.12 13.74
CA ILE A 123 10.99 9.29 13.13
C ILE A 123 12.41 9.00 12.64
N PRO A 124 13.29 8.33 13.41
CA PRO A 124 14.59 7.88 12.94
C PRO A 124 14.54 6.97 11.72
N LEU A 125 13.61 6.01 11.68
CA LEU A 125 13.46 5.11 10.52
C LEU A 125 13.03 5.88 9.27
N ILE A 126 12.03 6.78 9.38
CA ILE A 126 11.61 7.62 8.25
C ILE A 126 12.76 8.49 7.74
N ARG A 127 13.55 9.10 8.62
CA ARG A 127 14.71 9.91 8.22
C ARG A 127 15.75 9.10 7.46
N LYS A 128 16.08 7.89 7.95
CA LYS A 128 16.99 6.98 7.25
C LYS A 128 16.46 6.53 5.88
N ALA A 129 15.16 6.26 5.77
CA ALA A 129 14.53 5.96 4.48
C ALA A 129 14.66 7.13 3.50
N LYS A 130 14.43 8.36 3.97
CA LYS A 130 14.56 9.59 3.16
C LYS A 130 15.99 9.87 2.68
N GLU A 131 17.02 9.33 3.30
CA GLU A 131 18.40 9.43 2.79
C GLU A 131 18.56 8.69 1.43
N ASN A 132 17.76 7.62 1.20
CA ASN A 132 17.74 6.87 -0.05
C ASN A 132 16.57 7.27 -0.98
N ALA A 133 15.50 7.80 -0.43
CA ALA A 133 14.29 8.26 -1.13
C ALA A 133 13.92 9.67 -0.65
N PRO A 134 14.62 10.74 -1.09
CA PRO A 134 14.42 12.11 -0.59
C PRO A 134 12.98 12.62 -0.78
N ASP A 135 12.35 12.21 -1.88
CA ASP A 135 10.98 12.60 -2.27
C ASP A 135 9.92 11.63 -1.76
N LEU A 136 10.24 10.83 -0.71
CA LEU A 136 9.31 9.89 -0.09
C LEU A 136 8.00 10.60 0.26
N TRP A 137 6.91 10.17 -0.39
CA TRP A 137 5.55 10.67 -0.16
C TRP A 137 4.91 9.87 0.97
N LEU A 138 4.47 10.55 2.03
CA LEU A 138 3.97 9.91 3.24
C LEU A 138 2.48 10.16 3.45
N LEU A 139 1.74 9.08 3.67
CA LEU A 139 0.38 9.05 4.19
C LEU A 139 0.45 8.84 5.71
N ALA A 140 -0.34 9.59 6.48
CA ALA A 140 -0.56 9.33 7.90
C ALA A 140 -2.01 8.89 8.15
N SER A 141 -2.21 7.95 9.08
CA SER A 141 -3.54 7.41 9.41
C SER A 141 -3.70 7.24 10.92
N PRO A 142 -4.84 7.68 11.53
CA PRO A 142 -5.16 7.41 12.92
C PRO A 142 -5.98 6.13 13.07
N TRP A 143 -5.75 5.36 14.14
CA TRP A 143 -6.54 4.18 14.50
C TRP A 143 -7.66 4.50 15.49
N SER A 144 -7.42 5.40 16.42
CA SER A 144 -8.43 5.83 17.40
C SER A 144 -8.13 7.22 17.92
N PRO A 145 -9.12 8.09 18.13
CA PRO A 145 -8.94 9.25 19.00
C PRO A 145 -8.65 8.82 20.43
N PRO A 146 -8.10 9.72 21.29
CA PRO A 146 -7.97 9.49 22.73
C PRO A 146 -9.30 9.05 23.37
N ALA A 147 -9.22 8.17 24.37
CA ALA A 147 -10.37 7.49 24.98
C ALA A 147 -11.52 8.45 25.39
N PHE A 148 -11.21 9.57 26.04
CA PHE A 148 -12.22 10.52 26.50
C PHE A 148 -13.05 11.16 25.38
N MET A 149 -12.49 11.22 24.16
CA MET A 149 -13.19 11.75 22.97
C MET A 149 -14.21 10.75 22.40
N LYS A 150 -14.21 9.49 22.85
CA LYS A 150 -15.01 8.41 22.26
C LYS A 150 -16.22 8.05 23.15
N THR A 151 -17.28 7.54 22.52
CA THR A 151 -18.54 7.19 23.17
C THR A 151 -18.41 6.04 24.17
N ASN A 152 -17.46 5.13 23.95
CA ASN A 152 -17.15 4.02 24.86
C ASN A 152 -16.07 4.34 25.91
N ASN A 153 -15.46 5.53 25.85
CA ASN A 153 -14.32 5.97 26.68
C ASN A 153 -13.11 5.01 26.67
N GLU A 154 -12.92 4.29 25.56
CA GLU A 154 -11.82 3.36 25.32
C GLU A 154 -11.22 3.61 23.95
N MET A 155 -9.91 3.37 23.77
CA MET A 155 -9.29 3.42 22.44
C MET A 155 -9.59 2.17 21.61
N TYR A 156 -9.96 1.07 22.25
CA TYR A 156 -10.30 -0.23 21.65
C TYR A 156 -11.80 -0.40 21.43
N TYR A 157 -12.19 -1.53 20.83
CA TYR A 157 -13.57 -1.99 20.70
C TYR A 157 -14.48 -1.00 19.95
N GLY A 158 -13.94 -0.33 18.95
CA GLY A 158 -14.72 0.64 18.17
C GLY A 158 -15.12 1.85 19.02
N GLY A 159 -16.42 2.03 19.25
CA GLY A 159 -16.94 3.30 19.75
C GLY A 159 -16.90 4.37 18.66
N LYS A 160 -17.44 5.56 18.91
CA LYS A 160 -17.49 6.65 17.95
C LYS A 160 -16.86 7.90 18.52
N LEU A 161 -16.27 8.73 17.69
CA LEU A 161 -15.88 10.08 18.07
C LEU A 161 -17.12 10.89 18.44
N LYS A 162 -17.15 11.47 19.66
CA LYS A 162 -18.24 12.34 20.10
C LYS A 162 -18.22 13.66 19.32
N LYS A 163 -19.37 14.15 18.86
CA LYS A 163 -19.47 15.33 17.99
C LYS A 163 -18.86 16.59 18.62
N GLU A 164 -18.97 16.76 19.93
CA GLU A 164 -18.36 17.87 20.65
C GLU A 164 -16.84 17.89 20.56
N TYR A 165 -16.19 16.78 20.22
CA TYR A 165 -14.73 16.68 20.06
C TYR A 165 -14.24 16.70 18.62
N TYR A 166 -15.10 16.83 17.61
CA TYR A 166 -14.67 16.88 16.20
C TYR A 166 -13.62 17.95 15.97
N SER A 167 -13.85 19.18 16.44
CA SER A 167 -12.88 20.26 16.32
C SER A 167 -11.61 20.02 17.14
N LEU A 168 -11.70 19.37 18.31
CA LEU A 168 -10.54 19.07 19.13
C LEU A 168 -9.67 18.00 18.49
N TRP A 169 -10.29 16.94 17.96
CA TRP A 169 -9.59 15.88 17.24
C TRP A 169 -8.91 16.38 15.96
N ALA A 170 -9.57 17.23 15.17
CA ALA A 170 -8.96 17.86 14.02
C ALA A 170 -7.76 18.76 14.40
N LYS A 171 -7.81 19.48 15.53
CA LYS A 171 -6.68 20.25 16.06
C LYS A 171 -5.53 19.34 16.56
N TYR A 172 -5.85 18.19 17.11
CA TYR A 172 -4.84 17.17 17.48
C TYR A 172 -4.07 16.71 16.25
N ILE A 173 -4.77 16.36 15.16
CA ILE A 173 -4.17 15.98 13.87
C ILE A 173 -3.34 17.14 13.30
N LEU A 174 -3.83 18.38 13.36
CA LEU A 174 -3.05 19.57 12.97
C LEU A 174 -1.74 19.70 13.75
N LYS A 175 -1.77 19.45 15.08
CA LYS A 175 -0.54 19.47 15.91
C LYS A 175 0.43 18.37 15.48
N TYR A 176 -0.06 17.16 15.17
CA TYR A 176 0.78 16.10 14.65
C TYR A 176 1.46 16.50 13.34
N LEU A 177 0.72 17.00 12.36
CA LEU A 177 1.28 17.43 11.06
C LEU A 177 2.39 18.48 11.23
N LYS A 178 2.16 19.48 12.10
CA LYS A 178 3.16 20.50 12.43
C LYS A 178 4.39 19.91 13.13
N ALA A 179 4.18 19.02 14.11
CA ALA A 179 5.27 18.39 14.83
C ALA A 179 6.16 17.52 13.93
N MET A 180 5.58 16.86 12.93
CA MET A 180 6.34 16.10 11.93
C MET A 180 7.10 17.02 10.99
N GLU A 181 6.49 18.11 10.54
CA GLU A 181 7.12 19.11 9.68
C GLU A 181 8.31 19.80 10.38
N GLU A 182 8.19 20.16 11.65
CA GLU A 182 9.29 20.69 12.48
C GLU A 182 10.48 19.73 12.56
N ARG A 183 10.24 18.43 12.35
CA ARG A 183 11.28 17.37 12.33
C ARG A 183 11.80 17.05 10.92
N GLY A 184 11.40 17.86 9.91
CA GLY A 184 11.77 17.68 8.51
C GLY A 184 11.04 16.54 7.81
N ILE A 185 9.90 16.09 8.37
CA ILE A 185 9.07 15.05 7.79
C ILE A 185 7.75 15.66 7.33
N LYS A 186 7.64 15.88 6.02
CA LYS A 186 6.39 16.32 5.40
C LYS A 186 5.43 15.14 5.26
N ILE A 187 4.24 15.26 5.86
CA ILE A 187 3.12 14.37 5.59
C ILE A 187 2.38 14.91 4.37
N SER A 188 2.30 14.12 3.31
CA SER A 188 1.73 14.51 2.03
C SER A 188 0.24 14.23 1.92
N ALA A 189 -0.22 13.21 2.66
CA ALA A 189 -1.63 12.81 2.72
C ALA A 189 -2.02 12.35 4.13
N LEU A 190 -3.33 12.35 4.35
CA LEU A 190 -3.94 11.97 5.62
C LEU A 190 -5.20 11.15 5.32
N SER A 191 -5.34 9.97 5.90
CA SER A 191 -6.64 9.30 5.94
C SER A 191 -7.43 9.80 7.16
N VAL A 192 -8.74 9.91 6.98
CA VAL A 192 -9.63 10.41 8.04
C VAL A 192 -9.65 9.49 9.24
N GLN A 193 -9.68 8.19 8.99
CA GLN A 193 -9.70 7.12 9.99
C GLN A 193 -9.29 5.80 9.34
N ASN A 194 -8.39 5.04 9.97
CA ASN A 194 -8.16 3.65 9.60
C ASN A 194 -9.39 2.81 9.93
N GLU A 195 -9.87 2.04 8.95
CA GLU A 195 -10.94 1.04 9.07
C GLU A 195 -12.18 1.50 9.84
N PRO A 196 -12.86 2.57 9.38
CA PRO A 196 -13.96 3.19 10.12
C PRO A 196 -15.23 2.33 10.25
N ALA A 197 -15.26 1.13 9.70
CA ALA A 197 -16.37 0.18 9.84
C ALA A 197 -16.00 -1.05 10.71
N ALA A 198 -14.78 -1.11 11.26
CA ALA A 198 -14.32 -2.22 12.08
C ALA A 198 -14.19 -1.84 13.56
N ALA A 199 -14.81 -2.61 14.44
CA ALA A 199 -14.58 -2.58 15.88
C ALA A 199 -13.61 -3.69 16.26
N GLN A 200 -12.37 -3.32 16.57
CA GLN A 200 -11.29 -4.26 16.84
C GLN A 200 -10.97 -4.32 18.35
N VAL A 201 -10.31 -5.40 18.77
CA VAL A 201 -9.80 -5.54 20.16
C VAL A 201 -8.60 -4.63 20.43
N TRP A 202 -8.10 -3.96 19.42
CA TRP A 202 -7.08 -2.91 19.47
C TRP A 202 -7.66 -1.54 19.14
N GLU A 203 -6.82 -0.54 18.99
CA GLU A 203 -7.21 0.83 18.65
C GLU A 203 -8.09 0.84 17.41
N SER A 204 -9.32 1.33 17.56
CA SER A 204 -10.30 1.39 16.49
C SER A 204 -11.39 2.42 16.79
N CYS A 205 -11.97 3.02 15.76
CA CYS A 205 -13.02 4.02 15.91
C CYS A 205 -14.01 3.91 14.76
N LEU A 206 -15.28 3.77 15.09
CA LEU A 206 -16.36 3.64 14.12
C LEU A 206 -16.84 5.01 13.64
N TYR A 207 -17.02 5.14 12.34
CA TYR A 207 -17.73 6.23 11.70
C TYR A 207 -18.78 5.67 10.76
N SER A 208 -20.01 6.19 10.77
CA SER A 208 -20.89 6.05 9.63
C SER A 208 -20.39 6.92 8.47
N ALA A 209 -20.90 6.72 7.26
CA ALA A 209 -20.53 7.55 6.12
C ALA A 209 -20.87 9.05 6.35
N GLU A 210 -21.99 9.33 7.02
CA GLU A 210 -22.38 10.70 7.36
C GLU A 210 -21.47 11.32 8.44
N GLU A 211 -21.05 10.54 9.44
CA GLU A 211 -20.09 10.98 10.45
C GLU A 211 -18.69 11.24 9.86
N GLU A 212 -18.24 10.37 8.96
CA GLU A 212 -16.98 10.55 8.23
C GLU A 212 -17.03 11.81 7.36
N LYS A 213 -18.14 12.03 6.63
CA LYS A 213 -18.38 13.25 5.83
C LYS A 213 -18.33 14.53 6.69
N GLU A 214 -19.07 14.55 7.79
CA GLU A 214 -19.13 15.69 8.70
C GLU A 214 -17.75 16.01 9.30
N PHE A 215 -17.05 14.99 9.75
CA PHE A 215 -15.72 15.16 10.31
C PHE A 215 -14.67 15.56 9.26
N SER A 216 -14.70 14.96 8.06
CA SER A 216 -13.82 15.33 6.95
C SER A 216 -13.89 16.80 6.58
N LYS A 217 -15.11 17.36 6.57
CA LYS A 217 -15.32 18.77 6.33
C LYS A 217 -14.66 19.66 7.39
N ILE A 218 -14.89 19.34 8.67
CA ILE A 218 -14.30 20.08 9.80
C ILE A 218 -12.77 19.97 9.77
N LEU A 219 -12.24 18.78 9.50
CA LEU A 219 -10.81 18.54 9.39
C LEU A 219 -10.19 19.39 8.27
N TYR A 220 -10.77 19.35 7.06
CA TYR A 220 -10.32 20.16 5.94
C TYR A 220 -10.30 21.66 6.27
N GLU A 221 -11.40 22.19 6.82
CA GLU A 221 -11.52 23.62 7.16
C GLU A 221 -10.46 24.06 8.18
N ILE A 222 -10.17 23.23 9.20
CA ILE A 222 -9.15 23.53 10.22
C ILE A 222 -7.74 23.50 9.61
N LEU A 223 -7.43 22.49 8.78
CA LEU A 223 -6.12 22.37 8.14
C LEU A 223 -5.90 23.47 7.12
N HIS A 224 -6.89 23.76 6.28
CA HIS A 224 -6.83 24.83 5.28
C HIS A 224 -6.64 26.21 5.93
N LYS A 225 -7.39 26.52 7.00
CA LYS A 225 -7.23 27.76 7.78
C LYS A 225 -5.84 27.89 8.41
N ALA A 226 -5.21 26.78 8.73
CA ALA A 226 -3.85 26.75 9.28
C ALA A 226 -2.75 26.81 8.20
N GLY A 227 -3.12 26.87 6.90
CA GLY A 227 -2.19 26.88 5.77
C GLY A 227 -1.52 25.53 5.51
N ILE A 228 -2.11 24.42 5.98
CA ILE A 228 -1.59 23.07 5.75
C ILE A 228 -2.18 22.51 4.46
N ASP A 229 -1.31 22.27 3.47
CA ASP A 229 -1.64 21.59 2.22
C ASP A 229 -1.36 20.09 2.34
N VAL A 230 -2.37 19.34 2.75
CA VAL A 230 -2.34 17.88 2.87
C VAL A 230 -3.54 17.27 2.12
N LYS A 231 -3.30 16.19 1.40
CA LYS A 231 -4.35 15.46 0.66
C LYS A 231 -5.17 14.62 1.63
N ILE A 232 -6.49 14.76 1.62
CA ILE A 232 -7.38 13.99 2.49
C ILE A 232 -7.93 12.80 1.71
N LEU A 233 -7.78 11.60 2.29
CA LEU A 233 -8.37 10.36 1.82
C LEU A 233 -9.44 9.89 2.81
N ILE A 234 -10.52 9.32 2.25
CA ILE A 234 -11.62 8.72 3.01
C ILE A 234 -11.61 7.21 2.88
N TRP A 235 -12.42 6.56 3.68
CA TRP A 235 -12.65 5.12 3.74
C TRP A 235 -11.51 4.36 4.43
N ASP A 236 -10.35 4.21 3.77
CA ASP A 236 -9.16 3.52 4.34
C ASP A 236 -9.53 2.16 4.95
N HIS A 237 -10.32 1.35 4.21
CA HIS A 237 -10.86 0.06 4.63
C HIS A 237 -11.14 -0.85 3.43
N ASN A 238 -11.68 -2.06 3.67
CA ASN A 238 -11.86 -3.09 2.66
C ASN A 238 -12.75 -2.67 1.48
N ARG A 239 -12.39 -3.11 0.27
CA ARG A 239 -13.02 -2.72 -0.98
C ARG A 239 -14.42 -3.30 -1.22
N ASP A 240 -14.88 -4.26 -0.40
CA ASP A 240 -16.22 -4.84 -0.49
C ASP A 240 -17.35 -3.83 -0.24
N LEU A 241 -17.18 -2.93 0.75
CA LEU A 241 -18.19 -1.93 1.12
C LEU A 241 -17.88 -0.51 0.59
N ILE A 242 -16.89 -0.37 -0.29
CA ILE A 242 -16.39 0.93 -0.76
C ILE A 242 -17.47 1.77 -1.45
N GLY A 243 -18.38 1.15 -2.22
CA GLY A 243 -19.32 1.83 -3.10
C GLY A 243 -20.26 2.79 -2.39
N GLU A 244 -21.10 2.29 -1.50
CA GLU A 244 -22.07 3.08 -0.75
C GLU A 244 -21.39 4.13 0.14
N ARG A 245 -20.32 3.71 0.79
CA ARG A 245 -19.58 4.54 1.73
C ARG A 245 -19.03 5.80 1.07
N VAL A 246 -18.27 5.59 -0.01
CA VAL A 246 -17.62 6.67 -0.76
C VAL A 246 -18.64 7.58 -1.44
N HIS A 247 -19.70 6.98 -2.02
CA HIS A 247 -20.78 7.78 -2.65
C HIS A 247 -21.43 8.74 -1.65
N THR A 248 -21.72 8.29 -0.44
CA THR A 248 -22.34 9.13 0.60
C THR A 248 -21.47 10.34 0.97
N VAL A 249 -20.17 10.19 0.97
CA VAL A 249 -19.25 11.29 1.27
C VAL A 249 -19.06 12.19 0.05
N LEU A 250 -18.65 11.63 -1.09
CA LEU A 250 -18.21 12.40 -2.25
C LEU A 250 -19.35 13.14 -2.96
N LYS A 251 -20.59 12.69 -2.90
CA LYS A 251 -21.72 13.41 -3.51
C LYS A 251 -21.92 14.82 -2.95
N ASP A 252 -21.51 15.06 -1.68
CA ASP A 252 -21.79 16.33 -0.98
C ASP A 252 -20.52 17.18 -0.79
N ILE A 253 -19.33 16.55 -0.65
CA ILE A 253 -18.07 17.26 -0.37
C ILE A 253 -16.89 16.84 -1.26
N PRO A 254 -17.09 16.72 -2.59
CA PRO A 254 -16.04 16.21 -3.49
C PRO A 254 -14.75 17.07 -3.44
N ASP A 255 -14.89 18.39 -3.33
CA ASP A 255 -13.75 19.32 -3.36
C ASP A 255 -12.86 19.27 -2.12
N TYR A 256 -13.31 18.65 -1.03
CA TYR A 256 -12.55 18.52 0.21
C TYR A 256 -11.72 17.25 0.26
N ILE A 257 -11.99 16.30 -0.63
CA ILE A 257 -11.42 14.95 -0.64
C ILE A 257 -10.55 14.79 -1.87
N TRP A 258 -9.29 14.41 -1.66
CA TRP A 258 -8.38 14.13 -2.76
C TRP A 258 -8.61 12.73 -3.35
N GLY A 259 -8.93 11.74 -2.52
CA GLY A 259 -9.08 10.37 -2.98
C GLY A 259 -9.65 9.42 -1.93
N VAL A 260 -9.66 8.16 -2.32
CA VAL A 260 -10.20 7.04 -1.56
C VAL A 260 -9.06 6.06 -1.28
N ALA A 261 -8.85 5.78 0.00
CA ALA A 261 -7.94 4.75 0.47
C ALA A 261 -8.68 3.42 0.62
N TYR A 262 -8.02 2.30 0.33
CA TYR A 262 -8.67 1.00 0.50
C TYR A 262 -7.68 -0.13 0.83
N HIS A 263 -8.25 -1.24 1.38
CA HIS A 263 -7.57 -2.46 1.83
C HIS A 263 -8.15 -3.71 1.16
N TRP A 264 -7.55 -4.89 1.39
CA TRP A 264 -7.91 -6.14 0.72
C TRP A 264 -8.37 -7.30 1.61
N TYR A 265 -8.54 -7.09 2.92
CA TYR A 265 -8.65 -8.21 3.87
C TYR A 265 -9.90 -9.09 3.73
N VAL A 266 -11.01 -8.54 3.24
CA VAL A 266 -12.29 -9.25 3.18
C VAL A 266 -12.57 -9.87 1.83
N SER A 267 -12.20 -9.22 0.73
CA SER A 267 -12.52 -9.69 -0.61
C SER A 267 -11.50 -9.27 -1.66
N GLU A 268 -11.55 -9.94 -2.83
CA GLU A 268 -10.81 -9.54 -4.03
C GLU A 268 -11.70 -8.82 -5.06
N ASP A 269 -12.76 -8.12 -4.62
CA ASP A 269 -13.75 -7.43 -5.47
C ASP A 269 -13.20 -6.10 -6.02
N SER A 270 -12.14 -6.19 -6.80
CA SER A 270 -11.46 -5.01 -7.39
C SER A 270 -12.35 -4.23 -8.34
N GLU A 271 -13.41 -4.84 -8.89
CA GLU A 271 -14.40 -4.21 -9.77
C GLU A 271 -15.13 -3.05 -9.07
N ASN A 272 -15.24 -3.07 -7.74
CA ASN A 272 -15.81 -1.98 -6.96
C ASN A 272 -15.01 -0.68 -7.11
N LEU A 273 -13.70 -0.76 -7.37
CA LEU A 273 -12.85 0.41 -7.64
C LEU A 273 -13.24 1.08 -8.96
N SER A 274 -13.54 0.29 -10.01
CA SER A 274 -14.03 0.82 -11.30
C SER A 274 -15.35 1.57 -11.13
N LEU A 275 -16.28 1.07 -10.30
CA LEU A 275 -17.53 1.78 -10.01
C LEU A 275 -17.28 3.15 -9.38
N ILE A 276 -16.34 3.24 -8.45
CA ILE A 276 -15.97 4.53 -7.84
C ILE A 276 -15.34 5.46 -8.87
N HIS A 277 -14.43 4.96 -9.69
CA HIS A 277 -13.80 5.76 -10.75
C HIS A 277 -14.83 6.28 -11.77
N GLU A 278 -15.80 5.46 -12.17
CA GLU A 278 -16.86 5.88 -13.09
C GLU A 278 -17.75 6.99 -12.52
N LEU A 279 -18.07 6.93 -11.22
CA LEU A 279 -18.86 7.95 -10.53
C LEU A 279 -18.04 9.20 -10.20
N TYR A 280 -16.77 9.06 -9.88
CA TYR A 280 -15.89 10.12 -9.39
C TYR A 280 -14.52 10.09 -10.08
N PRO A 281 -14.45 10.33 -11.41
CA PRO A 281 -13.25 10.11 -12.22
C PRO A 281 -12.06 11.02 -11.88
N ASN A 282 -12.30 12.09 -11.12
CA ASN A 282 -11.26 13.04 -10.67
C ASN A 282 -10.68 12.70 -9.29
N HIS A 283 -11.20 11.67 -8.61
CA HIS A 283 -10.72 11.25 -7.31
C HIS A 283 -9.75 10.07 -7.45
N HIS A 284 -8.69 10.12 -6.66
CA HIS A 284 -7.63 9.12 -6.68
C HIS A 284 -8.04 7.86 -5.92
N LEU A 285 -7.63 6.69 -6.39
CA LEU A 285 -7.82 5.40 -5.72
C LEU A 285 -6.45 4.85 -5.31
N LEU A 286 -6.22 4.72 -4.02
CA LEU A 286 -4.93 4.29 -3.48
C LEU A 286 -5.10 3.10 -2.55
N PHE A 287 -4.42 2.01 -2.85
CA PHE A 287 -4.25 0.91 -1.90
C PHE A 287 -3.32 1.34 -0.78
N THR A 288 -3.79 1.32 0.46
CA THR A 288 -3.09 1.93 1.59
C THR A 288 -2.65 0.96 2.66
N GLU A 289 -3.18 -0.26 2.66
CA GLU A 289 -2.78 -1.30 3.59
C GLU A 289 -3.11 -2.70 3.09
N GLY A 290 -2.19 -3.61 3.29
CA GLY A 290 -2.43 -5.04 3.19
C GLY A 290 -1.23 -5.85 3.66
N CYS A 291 -1.49 -6.97 4.30
CA CYS A 291 -0.51 -7.98 4.67
C CYS A 291 -1.15 -9.36 4.64
N VAL A 292 -0.37 -10.40 4.89
CA VAL A 292 -0.88 -11.75 5.12
C VAL A 292 -0.87 -12.03 6.62
N GLU A 293 -2.05 -12.08 7.20
CA GLU A 293 -2.25 -12.40 8.61
C GLU A 293 -2.14 -13.90 8.84
N TYR A 294 -1.34 -14.34 9.81
CA TYR A 294 -1.15 -15.77 10.10
C TYR A 294 -2.42 -16.47 10.57
N SER A 295 -3.30 -15.75 11.28
CA SER A 295 -4.54 -16.30 11.82
C SER A 295 -5.66 -16.45 10.79
N ILE A 296 -5.65 -15.65 9.72
CA ILE A 296 -6.75 -15.58 8.74
C ILE A 296 -6.35 -16.15 7.38
N ASN A 297 -5.29 -15.62 6.78
CA ASN A 297 -4.87 -15.91 5.41
C ASN A 297 -3.48 -16.54 5.34
N GLY A 298 -2.80 -16.69 6.47
CA GLY A 298 -1.42 -17.17 6.53
C GLY A 298 -1.30 -18.57 5.99
N SER A 299 -0.64 -18.73 4.86
CA SER A 299 -0.22 -20.02 4.34
C SER A 299 1.19 -20.31 4.79
N SER A 300 1.45 -21.53 5.26
CA SER A 300 2.83 -22.06 5.41
C SER A 300 3.57 -22.13 4.07
N ASP A 301 2.86 -22.00 2.96
CA ASP A 301 3.40 -21.86 1.62
C ASP A 301 3.59 -20.37 1.28
N HIS A 302 4.69 -19.80 1.73
CA HIS A 302 5.03 -18.38 1.50
C HIS A 302 5.01 -17.96 0.01
N TRP A 303 5.16 -18.91 -0.93
CA TRP A 303 5.02 -18.62 -2.36
C TRP A 303 3.60 -18.19 -2.70
N LYS A 304 2.58 -18.82 -2.12
CA LYS A 304 1.17 -18.42 -2.30
C LYS A 304 0.90 -17.03 -1.77
N ASN A 305 1.60 -16.63 -0.70
CA ASN A 305 1.50 -15.26 -0.20
C ASN A 305 2.00 -14.26 -1.26
N GLY A 306 3.13 -14.56 -1.92
CA GLY A 306 3.61 -13.76 -3.05
C GLY A 306 2.62 -13.72 -4.22
N GLU A 307 2.03 -14.85 -4.59
CA GLU A 307 1.00 -14.90 -5.64
C GLU A 307 -0.24 -14.08 -5.27
N PHE A 308 -0.65 -14.10 -4.01
CA PHE A 308 -1.76 -13.27 -3.52
C PHE A 308 -1.47 -11.78 -3.70
N TYR A 309 -0.26 -11.32 -3.34
CA TYR A 309 0.19 -9.95 -3.58
C TYR A 309 0.12 -9.59 -5.07
N GLY A 310 0.77 -10.38 -5.92
CA GLY A 310 0.84 -10.11 -7.35
C GLY A 310 -0.53 -10.08 -8.02
N ARG A 311 -1.41 -11.03 -7.70
CA ARG A 311 -2.78 -11.09 -8.24
C ARG A 311 -3.61 -9.86 -7.83
N ASN A 312 -3.56 -9.47 -6.55
CA ASN A 312 -4.30 -8.29 -6.08
C ASN A 312 -3.78 -7.01 -6.74
N ILE A 313 -2.46 -6.80 -6.81
CA ILE A 313 -1.89 -5.62 -7.47
C ILE A 313 -2.31 -5.56 -8.95
N ILE A 314 -2.31 -6.70 -9.68
CA ILE A 314 -2.75 -6.74 -11.06
C ILE A 314 -4.23 -6.40 -11.19
N LYS A 315 -5.10 -7.05 -10.40
CA LYS A 315 -6.55 -6.82 -10.43
C LYS A 315 -6.88 -5.35 -10.10
N ASP A 316 -6.29 -4.81 -9.05
CA ASP A 316 -6.51 -3.43 -8.63
C ASP A 316 -6.00 -2.43 -9.68
N SER A 317 -4.84 -2.69 -10.29
CA SER A 317 -4.31 -1.85 -11.38
C SER A 317 -5.24 -1.81 -12.59
N LEU A 318 -5.89 -2.90 -12.93
CA LEU A 318 -6.88 -2.97 -14.00
C LEU A 318 -8.17 -2.21 -13.66
N ASN A 319 -8.43 -1.99 -12.37
CA ASN A 319 -9.58 -1.29 -11.81
C ASN A 319 -9.21 0.11 -11.24
N TYR A 320 -8.29 0.81 -11.88
CA TYR A 320 -7.94 2.22 -11.63
C TYR A 320 -7.18 2.50 -10.33
N SER A 321 -6.65 1.50 -9.62
CA SER A 321 -5.70 1.77 -8.54
C SER A 321 -4.47 2.51 -9.03
N GLU A 322 -4.06 3.54 -8.33
CA GLU A 322 -2.96 4.42 -8.72
C GLU A 322 -1.65 4.13 -7.98
N GLY A 323 -1.68 3.33 -6.93
CA GLY A 323 -0.49 2.98 -6.16
C GLY A 323 -0.77 1.90 -5.14
N PHE A 324 0.30 1.44 -4.49
CA PHE A 324 0.24 0.36 -3.53
C PHE A 324 1.14 0.66 -2.33
N ILE A 325 0.58 0.67 -1.13
CA ILE A 325 1.31 0.78 0.12
C ILE A 325 1.02 -0.49 0.95
N ASP A 326 2.05 -1.31 1.11
CA ASP A 326 2.02 -2.50 1.95
C ASP A 326 1.87 -2.15 3.44
N TRP A 327 1.50 -3.12 4.27
CA TRP A 327 1.52 -2.91 5.72
C TRP A 327 2.97 -2.88 6.22
N ASN A 328 3.32 -3.57 7.25
CA ASN A 328 4.62 -3.45 7.91
C ASN A 328 5.83 -3.63 6.97
N LEU A 329 6.75 -2.64 6.93
CA LEU A 329 8.02 -2.78 6.20
C LEU A 329 8.89 -3.92 6.75
N LEU A 330 8.85 -4.14 8.06
CA LEU A 330 9.72 -5.12 8.72
C LEU A 330 9.02 -5.64 9.97
N LEU A 331 9.09 -6.95 10.17
CA LEU A 331 8.65 -7.59 11.42
C LEU A 331 9.73 -8.54 11.94
N ASN A 332 9.62 -8.89 13.22
CA ASN A 332 10.48 -9.88 13.83
C ASN A 332 10.09 -11.30 13.43
N GLU A 333 10.80 -12.31 13.91
CA GLU A 333 10.59 -13.73 13.61
C GLU A 333 9.21 -14.27 14.00
N GLU A 334 8.48 -13.59 14.87
CA GLU A 334 7.14 -13.95 15.30
C GLU A 334 6.05 -13.31 14.44
N GLY A 335 6.39 -12.27 13.68
CA GLY A 335 5.43 -11.45 12.92
C GLY A 335 4.95 -10.23 13.70
N GLY A 336 5.74 -9.76 14.65
CA GLY A 336 5.49 -8.61 15.51
C GLY A 336 6.70 -7.67 15.60
N PRO A 337 6.82 -6.85 16.68
CA PRO A 337 5.96 -6.82 17.87
C PRO A 337 4.53 -6.34 17.61
N ASN A 338 3.58 -6.89 18.37
CA ASN A 338 2.16 -6.53 18.29
C ASN A 338 1.55 -6.76 19.69
N HIS A 339 0.96 -5.73 20.30
CA HIS A 339 0.52 -5.80 21.69
C HIS A 339 -0.78 -6.59 21.93
N VAL A 340 -1.44 -7.01 20.84
CA VAL A 340 -2.63 -7.87 20.88
C VAL A 340 -2.42 -9.22 20.19
N GLU A 341 -1.15 -9.54 19.84
CA GLU A 341 -0.75 -10.81 19.24
C GLU A 341 -1.38 -11.08 17.85
N ASN A 342 -1.76 -10.03 17.13
CA ASN A 342 -2.21 -10.11 15.74
C ASN A 342 -1.02 -10.16 14.78
N TYR A 343 -0.34 -11.31 14.72
CA TYR A 343 0.90 -11.46 13.98
C TYR A 343 0.69 -11.63 12.47
N CYS A 344 1.59 -11.01 11.68
CA CYS A 344 1.55 -11.01 10.22
C CYS A 344 2.89 -11.42 9.61
N GLU A 345 2.86 -11.75 8.31
CA GLU A 345 4.04 -11.77 7.46
C GLU A 345 4.32 -10.37 6.89
N SER A 346 5.58 -9.96 6.86
CA SER A 346 6.04 -8.81 6.08
C SER A 346 7.01 -9.24 5.00
N PRO A 347 7.25 -8.45 3.94
CA PRO A 347 8.19 -8.81 2.88
C PRO A 347 9.60 -9.08 3.38
N LEU A 348 10.04 -8.38 4.42
CA LEU A 348 11.29 -8.64 5.14
C LEU A 348 11.00 -9.02 6.59
N MET A 349 11.61 -10.09 7.06
CA MET A 349 11.53 -10.55 8.45
C MET A 349 12.93 -10.62 9.05
N TYR A 350 13.10 -10.02 10.23
CA TYR A 350 14.37 -10.05 10.95
C TYR A 350 14.30 -10.98 12.16
N ASN A 351 15.13 -12.02 12.15
CA ASN A 351 15.24 -12.92 13.30
C ASN A 351 16.27 -12.37 14.31
N ARG A 352 15.78 -11.97 15.48
CA ARG A 352 16.57 -11.35 16.57
C ARG A 352 17.59 -12.31 17.19
N GLN A 353 17.29 -13.62 17.20
CA GLN A 353 18.15 -14.64 17.81
C GLN A 353 19.32 -15.01 16.88
N THR A 354 19.01 -15.30 15.60
CA THR A 354 20.01 -15.67 14.60
C THR A 354 20.67 -14.47 13.93
N LYS A 355 20.12 -13.28 14.10
CA LYS A 355 20.56 -12.02 13.46
C LYS A 355 20.57 -12.12 11.94
N THR A 356 19.56 -12.79 11.38
CA THR A 356 19.41 -12.98 9.94
C THR A 356 18.19 -12.25 9.40
N LEU A 357 18.32 -11.72 8.19
CA LEU A 357 17.22 -11.13 7.43
C LEU A 357 16.68 -12.15 6.44
N THR A 358 15.36 -12.34 6.43
CA THR A 358 14.67 -13.21 5.48
C THR A 358 13.90 -12.35 4.49
N TYR A 359 14.01 -12.68 3.21
CA TYR A 359 13.24 -12.08 2.11
C TYR A 359 12.13 -13.05 1.73
N ASN A 360 10.89 -12.70 2.03
CA ASN A 360 9.74 -13.53 1.67
C ASN A 360 9.40 -13.42 0.17
N PRO A 361 8.70 -14.40 -0.41
CA PRO A 361 8.26 -14.33 -1.80
C PRO A 361 7.48 -13.05 -2.13
N SER A 362 6.71 -12.48 -1.20
CA SER A 362 6.02 -11.20 -1.35
C SER A 362 6.98 -10.05 -1.72
N TYR A 363 8.19 -9.99 -1.14
CA TYR A 363 9.23 -9.03 -1.51
C TYR A 363 9.57 -9.11 -3.01
N TYR A 364 9.75 -10.32 -3.50
CA TYR A 364 10.11 -10.54 -4.91
C TYR A 364 8.95 -10.27 -5.86
N TYR A 365 7.72 -10.61 -5.44
CA TYR A 365 6.52 -10.29 -6.21
C TYR A 365 6.32 -8.78 -6.34
N LEU A 366 6.43 -8.05 -5.24
CA LEU A 366 6.40 -6.57 -5.24
C LEU A 366 7.45 -5.98 -6.17
N GLY A 367 8.65 -6.55 -6.21
CA GLY A 367 9.74 -6.07 -7.06
C GLY A 367 9.49 -6.26 -8.56
N HIS A 368 8.64 -7.19 -9.00
CA HIS A 368 8.21 -7.28 -10.39
C HIS A 368 7.44 -6.04 -10.86
N PHE A 369 6.82 -5.33 -9.93
CA PHE A 369 6.10 -4.08 -10.19
C PHE A 369 6.99 -2.88 -9.90
N SER A 370 7.40 -2.71 -8.65
CA SER A 370 8.00 -1.47 -8.13
C SER A 370 9.35 -1.11 -8.77
N ARG A 371 10.13 -2.10 -9.20
CA ARG A 371 11.43 -1.86 -9.84
C ARG A 371 11.33 -1.32 -11.25
N TYR A 372 10.21 -1.57 -11.94
CA TYR A 372 10.06 -1.34 -13.38
C TYR A 372 8.95 -0.35 -13.73
N ILE A 373 7.85 -0.32 -12.97
CA ILE A 373 6.80 0.69 -13.14
C ILE A 373 7.24 1.93 -12.38
N LYS A 374 7.61 2.99 -13.10
CA LYS A 374 8.10 4.23 -12.51
C LYS A 374 6.94 5.12 -12.06
N PRO A 375 7.15 5.99 -11.06
CA PRO A 375 6.18 7.05 -10.76
C PRO A 375 5.82 7.83 -12.02
N ASN A 376 4.55 8.19 -12.16
CA ASN A 376 3.94 8.83 -13.32
C ASN A 376 3.84 7.97 -14.60
N ALA A 377 4.14 6.67 -14.54
CA ALA A 377 3.79 5.74 -15.60
C ALA A 377 2.26 5.72 -15.82
N LYS A 378 1.84 5.49 -17.06
CA LYS A 378 0.42 5.33 -17.39
C LYS A 378 0.09 3.85 -17.55
N ARG A 379 -0.98 3.38 -16.90
CA ARG A 379 -1.52 2.06 -17.26
C ARG A 379 -2.01 2.10 -18.69
N ILE A 380 -1.74 1.05 -19.45
CA ILE A 380 -2.12 0.94 -20.87
C ILE A 380 -3.09 -0.21 -21.10
N LEU A 381 -3.78 -0.19 -22.25
CA LEU A 381 -4.79 -1.20 -22.57
C LEU A 381 -4.19 -2.59 -22.68
N ILE A 382 -4.81 -3.52 -21.95
CA ILE A 382 -4.63 -4.96 -22.10
C ILE A 382 -5.97 -5.62 -22.37
N LYS A 383 -5.96 -6.60 -23.30
CA LYS A 383 -7.02 -7.60 -23.46
C LYS A 383 -6.37 -8.97 -23.49
N GLN A 384 -6.95 -9.93 -22.80
CA GLN A 384 -6.43 -11.30 -22.79
C GLN A 384 -7.56 -12.31 -22.98
N THR A 385 -7.21 -13.48 -23.51
CA THR A 385 -8.08 -14.66 -23.44
C THR A 385 -8.32 -15.02 -21.98
N VAL A 386 -9.57 -15.19 -21.59
CA VAL A 386 -9.94 -15.53 -20.21
C VAL A 386 -9.28 -16.84 -19.79
N ASP A 387 -8.53 -16.78 -18.73
CA ASP A 387 -7.87 -17.93 -18.09
C ASP A 387 -7.78 -17.63 -16.59
N PRO A 388 -8.35 -18.49 -15.70
CA PRO A 388 -8.42 -18.20 -14.28
C PRO A 388 -7.05 -18.17 -13.58
N ASP A 389 -6.02 -18.73 -14.21
CA ASP A 389 -4.67 -18.79 -13.65
C ASP A 389 -3.75 -17.68 -14.16
N ILE A 390 -4.18 -16.89 -15.16
CA ILE A 390 -3.32 -15.88 -15.82
C ILE A 390 -3.81 -14.48 -15.50
N PHE A 391 -2.94 -13.70 -14.87
CA PHE A 391 -3.16 -12.30 -14.53
C PHE A 391 -2.14 -11.43 -15.26
N VAL A 392 -2.59 -10.35 -15.91
CA VAL A 392 -1.73 -9.48 -16.73
C VAL A 392 -2.05 -8.02 -16.49
N THR A 393 -1.02 -7.20 -16.33
CA THR A 393 -1.13 -5.74 -16.38
C THR A 393 -0.01 -5.15 -17.22
N ALA A 394 -0.19 -3.91 -17.72
CA ALA A 394 0.86 -3.22 -18.46
C ALA A 394 0.84 -1.71 -18.21
N TYR A 395 2.04 -1.14 -18.27
CA TYR A 395 2.29 0.28 -18.06
C TYR A 395 3.24 0.82 -19.14
N LYS A 396 3.09 2.09 -19.46
CA LYS A 396 4.04 2.87 -20.25
C LYS A 396 4.69 3.90 -19.35
N ASN A 397 5.99 3.80 -19.16
CA ASN A 397 6.78 4.76 -18.41
C ASN A 397 6.94 6.08 -19.17
N ILE A 398 7.36 7.14 -18.48
CA ILE A 398 7.60 8.47 -19.09
C ILE A 398 8.70 8.41 -20.16
N ASP A 399 9.71 7.55 -19.97
CA ASP A 399 10.79 7.35 -20.94
C ASP A 399 10.36 6.54 -22.19
N GLY A 400 9.09 6.16 -22.26
CA GLY A 400 8.51 5.41 -23.37
C GLY A 400 8.59 3.89 -23.21
N SER A 401 9.36 3.37 -22.26
CA SER A 401 9.45 1.92 -22.03
C SER A 401 8.10 1.32 -21.63
N ILE A 402 7.76 0.16 -22.20
CA ILE A 402 6.54 -0.58 -21.90
C ILE A 402 6.88 -1.72 -20.96
N ILE A 403 6.17 -1.79 -19.84
CA ILE A 403 6.32 -2.83 -18.82
C ILE A 403 5.06 -3.70 -18.86
N ILE A 404 5.24 -4.99 -19.11
CA ILE A 404 4.14 -5.97 -19.11
C ILE A 404 4.45 -7.00 -18.05
N ILE A 405 3.53 -7.22 -17.12
CA ILE A 405 3.69 -8.19 -16.04
C ILE A 405 2.65 -9.28 -16.20
N ILE A 406 3.12 -10.52 -16.25
CA ILE A 406 2.29 -11.72 -16.39
C ILE A 406 2.55 -12.63 -15.20
N GLN A 407 1.50 -12.95 -14.44
CA GLN A 407 1.50 -13.94 -13.38
C GLN A 407 0.73 -15.18 -13.81
N ASN A 408 1.31 -16.36 -13.55
CA ASN A 408 0.69 -17.67 -13.77
C ASN A 408 0.63 -18.44 -12.46
N GLU A 409 -0.57 -18.72 -11.97
CA GLU A 409 -0.80 -19.51 -10.76
C GLU A 409 -1.10 -20.99 -11.05
N GLY A 410 -1.21 -21.37 -12.33
CA GLY A 410 -1.49 -22.72 -12.80
C GLY A 410 -0.28 -23.42 -13.40
N TRP A 411 -0.57 -24.37 -14.30
CA TRP A 411 0.42 -25.08 -15.10
C TRP A 411 1.00 -24.20 -16.20
N ILE A 412 2.08 -24.68 -16.84
CA ILE A 412 2.68 -24.00 -18.02
C ILE A 412 1.63 -23.69 -19.09
N LYS A 413 1.65 -22.48 -19.61
CA LYS A 413 0.70 -21.98 -20.61
C LYS A 413 1.41 -21.48 -21.87
N GLN A 414 0.76 -21.61 -23.00
CA GLN A 414 1.23 -21.06 -24.29
C GLN A 414 0.32 -19.92 -24.70
N TYR A 415 0.90 -18.76 -24.98
CA TYR A 415 0.19 -17.55 -25.41
C TYR A 415 0.91 -16.89 -26.59
N THR A 416 0.16 -16.19 -27.41
CA THR A 416 0.73 -15.17 -28.31
C THR A 416 0.49 -13.80 -27.71
N MET A 417 1.56 -13.06 -27.41
CA MET A 417 1.50 -11.67 -26.99
C MET A 417 1.64 -10.76 -28.22
N ILE A 418 0.72 -9.81 -28.33
CA ILE A 418 0.73 -8.79 -29.40
C ILE A 418 0.86 -7.43 -28.73
N VAL A 419 1.92 -6.69 -29.07
CA VAL A 419 2.18 -5.34 -28.55
C VAL A 419 2.26 -4.38 -29.74
N ASP A 420 1.32 -3.44 -29.82
CA ASP A 420 1.24 -2.45 -30.91
C ASP A 420 1.40 -3.07 -32.32
N GLY A 421 0.72 -4.20 -32.53
CA GLY A 421 0.70 -4.93 -33.81
C GLY A 421 1.87 -5.90 -34.04
N LYS A 422 2.88 -5.93 -33.16
CA LYS A 422 3.99 -6.88 -33.26
C LYS A 422 3.72 -8.09 -32.35
N SER A 423 3.96 -9.31 -32.85
CA SER A 423 3.64 -10.54 -32.13
C SER A 423 4.86 -11.31 -31.66
N ILE A 424 4.67 -12.08 -30.57
CA ILE A 424 5.64 -13.04 -30.04
C ILE A 424 4.91 -14.18 -29.35
N ASN A 425 5.39 -15.41 -29.54
CA ASN A 425 4.91 -16.59 -28.84
C ASN A 425 5.62 -16.75 -27.51
N LEU A 426 4.85 -16.90 -26.45
CA LEU A 426 5.33 -17.03 -25.08
C LEU A 426 5.01 -18.42 -24.51
N SER A 427 6.00 -19.02 -23.89
CA SER A 427 5.81 -20.10 -22.92
C SER A 427 5.87 -19.51 -21.51
N ILE A 428 4.73 -19.45 -20.83
CA ILE A 428 4.59 -18.88 -19.49
C ILE A 428 4.73 -20.06 -18.50
N PRO A 429 5.82 -20.13 -17.72
CA PRO A 429 6.04 -21.23 -16.79
C PRO A 429 4.94 -21.35 -15.74
N ASP A 430 4.83 -22.52 -15.16
CA ASP A 430 3.98 -22.80 -14.01
C ASP A 430 4.41 -21.96 -12.79
N ARG A 431 3.45 -21.53 -11.99
CA ARG A 431 3.66 -20.85 -10.71
C ARG A 431 4.75 -19.79 -10.78
N SER A 432 4.56 -18.81 -11.65
CA SER A 432 5.57 -17.79 -12.00
C SER A 432 5.00 -16.39 -12.11
N ILE A 433 5.87 -15.41 -11.94
CA ILE A 433 5.63 -14.03 -12.33
C ILE A 433 6.77 -13.55 -13.22
N THR A 434 6.42 -12.89 -14.32
CA THR A 434 7.40 -12.43 -15.31
C THR A 434 7.13 -10.98 -15.69
N THR A 435 8.18 -10.15 -15.67
CA THR A 435 8.17 -8.79 -16.18
C THR A 435 8.87 -8.75 -17.53
N TYR A 436 8.17 -8.29 -18.54
CA TYR A 436 8.68 -8.02 -19.89
C TYR A 436 8.87 -6.51 -20.04
N ILE A 437 10.07 -6.10 -20.46
CA ILE A 437 10.46 -4.70 -20.63
C ILE A 437 10.77 -4.48 -22.09
N ILE A 438 10.05 -3.56 -22.74
CA ILE A 438 10.21 -3.18 -24.14
C ILE A 438 10.68 -1.73 -24.17
N GLU A 439 11.87 -1.53 -24.70
CA GLU A 439 12.48 -0.20 -24.91
C GLU A 439 12.25 0.30 -26.33
#